data_a953caa7fee822d6153f3d41c765b111
#
_entry.id   a953caa7fee822d6153f3d41c765b111
#
_cell.length_a   1.000
_cell.length_b   1.000
_cell.length_c   1.000
_cell.angle_alpha   90.00
_cell.angle_beta   90.00
_cell.angle_gamma   90.00
#
_symmetry.space_group_name_H-M   'P 1'
#
loop_
_entity.id
_entity.type
_entity.pdbx_description
1 polymer ?
#
loop_
_entity_poly.entity_id
_entity_poly.type
_entity_poly.pdbx_seq_one_letter_code
_entity_poly.pdbx_strand_id
1 'polypeptide(L)'
;MNTSNKGTAASNQAATNQAATKQAASRISQIVGGSFILPGESAQQFHKAYAEALVELGAQTQLQIYLAEQIFHSMWWIRRYELQKRASLISEMVKILRSPGLAEIPGLDLTELLEAGRWDDPAVITEIKSKGFTVQSLLQRAGVRHQEELMRLDQSIALKAHTLTQLQKSYEALVNRSVMQERLKLQNDLLKRDLLAIDAPIVKDLKAEAQQLAHEDNTLEPEYDER
;
A
#
# COMPACT_ATOMS: atom_id res chain seq x y z
N MET A 1 5.36 -43.12 -18.66
CA MET A 1 6.30 -42.17 -18.03
C MET A 1 6.20 -40.83 -18.72
N ASN A 2 5.38 -39.89 -18.20
CA ASN A 2 5.33 -38.50 -18.68
C ASN A 2 4.58 -37.62 -17.66
N THR A 3 5.22 -37.24 -16.56
CA THR A 3 4.65 -36.40 -15.51
C THR A 3 5.57 -35.26 -15.09
N SER A 4 6.37 -34.67 -16.00
CA SER A 4 7.37 -33.66 -15.56
C SER A 4 7.29 -32.29 -16.20
N ASN A 5 6.17 -31.89 -16.85
CA ASN A 5 6.16 -30.62 -17.60
C ASN A 5 5.10 -29.57 -17.18
N LYS A 6 4.36 -29.77 -16.07
CA LYS A 6 3.38 -28.78 -15.59
C LYS A 6 3.93 -27.76 -14.58
N GLY A 7 5.05 -28.04 -13.91
CA GLY A 7 5.60 -27.16 -12.88
C GLY A 7 6.36 -25.95 -13.41
N THR A 8 7.01 -26.08 -14.56
CA THR A 8 7.87 -25.03 -15.14
C THR A 8 7.08 -23.88 -15.80
N ALA A 9 5.90 -24.15 -16.33
CA ALA A 9 5.07 -23.12 -16.98
C ALA A 9 4.47 -22.13 -15.97
N ALA A 10 4.01 -22.60 -14.81
CA ALA A 10 3.43 -21.74 -13.76
C ALA A 10 4.49 -20.84 -13.10
N SER A 11 5.72 -21.36 -12.90
CA SER A 11 6.84 -20.58 -12.34
C SER A 11 7.30 -19.47 -13.29
N ASN A 12 7.35 -19.74 -14.59
CA ASN A 12 7.74 -18.73 -15.59
C ASN A 12 6.67 -17.65 -15.76
N GLN A 13 5.39 -17.99 -15.63
CA GLN A 13 4.30 -17.02 -15.72
C GLN A 13 4.27 -16.07 -14.53
N ALA A 14 4.56 -16.57 -13.32
CA ALA A 14 4.69 -15.74 -12.11
C ALA A 14 5.89 -14.78 -12.19
N ALA A 15 7.05 -15.23 -12.69
CA ALA A 15 8.23 -14.41 -12.88
C ALA A 15 8.01 -13.31 -13.95
N THR A 16 7.33 -13.65 -15.06
CA THR A 16 7.00 -12.69 -16.12
C THR A 16 6.01 -11.63 -15.64
N ASN A 17 5.01 -12.01 -14.84
CA ASN A 17 4.06 -11.09 -14.23
C ASN A 17 4.73 -10.16 -13.22
N GLN A 18 5.67 -10.64 -12.40
CA GLN A 18 6.46 -9.80 -11.49
C GLN A 18 7.36 -8.81 -12.22
N ALA A 19 7.99 -9.20 -13.32
CA ALA A 19 8.80 -8.32 -14.14
C ALA A 19 7.96 -7.24 -14.82
N ALA A 20 6.80 -7.60 -15.38
CA ALA A 20 5.85 -6.67 -15.97
C ALA A 20 5.28 -5.67 -14.93
N THR A 21 5.00 -6.13 -13.70
CA THR A 21 4.53 -5.28 -12.59
C THR A 21 5.60 -4.28 -12.14
N LYS A 22 6.87 -4.72 -12.04
CA LYS A 22 8.01 -3.83 -11.74
C LYS A 22 8.23 -2.78 -12.84
N GLN A 23 8.09 -3.17 -14.10
CA GLN A 23 8.28 -2.28 -15.24
C GLN A 23 7.13 -1.26 -15.38
N ALA A 24 5.90 -1.65 -15.04
CA ALA A 24 4.74 -0.77 -15.02
C ALA A 24 4.80 0.23 -13.85
N ALA A 25 5.21 -0.20 -12.66
CA ALA A 25 5.45 0.69 -11.52
C ALA A 25 6.53 1.74 -11.84
N SER A 26 7.60 1.34 -12.54
CA SER A 26 8.63 2.27 -13.04
C SER A 26 8.10 3.29 -14.04
N ARG A 27 7.15 2.95 -14.90
CA ARG A 27 6.56 3.87 -15.88
C ARG A 27 5.57 4.85 -15.25
N ILE A 28 4.77 4.43 -14.28
CA ILE A 28 3.83 5.32 -13.57
C ILE A 28 4.61 6.33 -12.74
N SER A 29 5.65 5.91 -12.01
CA SER A 29 6.52 6.84 -11.29
C SER A 29 7.28 7.80 -12.21
N GLN A 30 7.53 7.44 -13.48
CA GLN A 30 8.08 8.36 -14.47
C GLN A 30 7.06 9.36 -15.02
N ILE A 31 5.79 8.98 -15.15
CA ILE A 31 4.72 9.86 -15.66
C ILE A 31 4.25 10.85 -14.58
N VAL A 32 4.19 10.42 -13.33
CA VAL A 32 3.84 11.25 -12.15
C VAL A 32 5.08 11.91 -11.55
N GLY A 33 6.26 11.55 -12.07
CA GLY A 33 7.59 11.83 -11.54
C GLY A 33 8.10 13.27 -11.63
N GLY A 34 7.28 14.23 -11.24
CA GLY A 34 7.83 15.40 -10.57
C GLY A 34 8.48 14.89 -9.29
N SER A 35 9.74 15.21 -9.06
CA SER A 35 10.50 14.77 -7.89
C SER A 35 9.69 14.97 -6.60
N PHE A 36 9.05 13.91 -6.10
CA PHE A 36 8.35 13.93 -4.81
C PHE A 36 9.31 14.08 -3.62
N ILE A 37 10.61 14.01 -3.90
CA ILE A 37 11.68 14.12 -2.92
C ILE A 37 12.12 15.58 -2.87
N LEU A 38 11.97 16.21 -1.73
CA LEU A 38 12.41 17.59 -1.52
C LEU A 38 13.92 17.66 -1.21
N PRO A 39 14.56 18.82 -1.49
CA PRO A 39 15.94 19.05 -1.04
C PRO A 39 16.07 18.80 0.45
N GLY A 40 17.09 18.03 0.86
CA GLY A 40 17.32 17.62 2.25
C GLY A 40 16.66 16.30 2.66
N GLU A 41 15.80 15.70 1.83
CA GLU A 41 15.27 14.36 2.07
C GLU A 41 16.19 13.28 1.52
N SER A 42 16.26 12.15 2.22
CA SER A 42 16.98 10.97 1.74
C SER A 42 16.16 10.21 0.71
N ALA A 43 16.60 10.21 -0.55
CA ALA A 43 16.01 9.43 -1.61
C ALA A 43 15.97 7.93 -1.27
N GLN A 44 17.01 7.43 -0.60
CA GLN A 44 17.09 6.04 -0.18
C GLN A 44 15.99 5.69 0.84
N GLN A 45 15.78 6.55 1.85
CA GLN A 45 14.71 6.33 2.84
C GLN A 45 13.33 6.40 2.20
N PHE A 46 13.11 7.35 1.28
CA PHE A 46 11.86 7.48 0.55
C PHE A 46 11.56 6.21 -0.25
N HIS A 47 12.49 5.74 -1.08
CA HIS A 47 12.28 4.55 -1.91
C HIS A 47 12.14 3.27 -1.08
N LYS A 48 12.85 3.16 0.05
CA LYS A 48 12.68 2.04 0.97
C LYS A 48 11.29 2.02 1.57
N ALA A 49 10.84 3.13 2.14
CA ALA A 49 9.51 3.26 2.73
C ALA A 49 8.39 3.05 1.71
N TYR A 50 8.57 3.54 0.47
CA TYR A 50 7.64 3.31 -0.63
C TYR A 50 7.51 1.83 -0.98
N ALA A 51 8.64 1.12 -1.12
CA ALA A 51 8.62 -0.31 -1.42
C ALA A 51 7.97 -1.13 -0.29
N GLU A 52 8.25 -0.80 0.97
CA GLU A 52 7.64 -1.42 2.14
C GLU A 52 6.11 -1.20 2.14
N ALA A 53 5.64 0.00 1.87
CA ALA A 53 4.21 0.31 1.81
C ALA A 53 3.48 -0.47 0.70
N LEU A 54 4.08 -0.64 -0.48
CA LEU A 54 3.50 -1.44 -1.57
C LEU A 54 3.37 -2.91 -1.18
N VAL A 55 4.37 -3.45 -0.48
CA VAL A 55 4.35 -4.85 0.01
C VAL A 55 3.28 -5.02 1.10
N GLU A 56 3.21 -4.10 2.06
CA GLU A 56 2.25 -4.14 3.16
C GLU A 56 0.80 -4.07 2.66
N LEU A 57 0.53 -3.20 1.68
CA LEU A 57 -0.78 -3.10 1.05
C LEU A 57 -1.11 -4.30 0.16
N GLY A 58 -0.12 -5.10 -0.26
CA GLY A 58 -0.34 -6.27 -1.13
C GLY A 58 -0.86 -5.88 -2.52
N ALA A 59 -0.44 -4.74 -3.05
CA ALA A 59 -0.89 -4.21 -4.34
C ALA A 59 -0.40 -5.08 -5.51
N GLN A 60 -1.32 -5.70 -6.25
CA GLN A 60 -1.04 -6.62 -7.35
C GLN A 60 -1.45 -6.08 -8.71
N THR A 61 -2.58 -5.35 -8.77
CA THR A 61 -3.08 -4.78 -10.02
C THR A 61 -2.59 -3.34 -10.21
N GLN A 62 -2.56 -2.86 -11.45
CA GLN A 62 -2.18 -1.49 -11.79
C GLN A 62 -2.94 -0.43 -10.98
N LEU A 63 -4.25 -0.64 -10.82
CA LEU A 63 -5.10 0.29 -10.07
C LEU A 63 -4.81 0.23 -8.57
N GLN A 64 -4.54 -0.97 -8.02
CA GLN A 64 -4.11 -1.12 -6.63
C GLN A 64 -2.77 -0.42 -6.39
N ILE A 65 -1.80 -0.61 -7.29
CA ILE A 65 -0.49 0.06 -7.22
C ILE A 65 -0.67 1.58 -7.25
N TYR A 66 -1.48 2.11 -8.16
CA TYR A 66 -1.76 3.55 -8.23
C TYR A 66 -2.37 4.09 -6.93
N LEU A 67 -3.40 3.42 -6.39
CA LEU A 67 -4.02 3.85 -5.12
C LEU A 67 -3.06 3.72 -3.94
N ALA A 68 -2.26 2.66 -3.87
CA ALA A 68 -1.23 2.47 -2.84
C ALA A 68 -0.16 3.59 -2.90
N GLU A 69 0.22 4.00 -4.10
CA GLU A 69 1.11 5.14 -4.32
C GLU A 69 0.52 6.45 -3.80
N GLN A 70 -0.76 6.74 -4.10
CA GLN A 70 -1.45 7.93 -3.59
C GLN A 70 -1.60 7.90 -2.05
N ILE A 71 -1.85 6.73 -1.47
CA ILE A 71 -1.87 6.51 -0.02
C ILE A 71 -0.50 6.86 0.57
N PHE A 72 0.59 6.27 0.02
CA PHE A 72 1.95 6.53 0.47
C PHE A 72 2.32 8.02 0.36
N HIS A 73 2.02 8.67 -0.76
CA HIS A 73 2.27 10.10 -0.95
C HIS A 73 1.54 10.96 0.08
N SER A 74 0.29 10.63 0.39
CA SER A 74 -0.47 11.35 1.41
C SER A 74 0.15 11.20 2.81
N MET A 75 0.58 9.98 3.17
CA MET A 75 1.30 9.71 4.43
C MET A 75 2.64 10.45 4.49
N TRP A 76 3.39 10.48 3.39
CA TRP A 76 4.66 11.19 3.31
C TRP A 76 4.50 12.71 3.47
N TRP A 77 3.44 13.30 2.90
CA TRP A 77 3.10 14.71 3.10
C TRP A 77 2.71 15.02 4.55
N ILE A 78 1.92 14.17 5.20
CA ILE A 78 1.59 14.32 6.62
C ILE A 78 2.88 14.35 7.45
N ARG A 79 3.78 13.40 7.22
CA ARG A 79 5.09 13.37 7.89
C ARG A 79 5.89 14.65 7.68
N ARG A 80 5.90 15.21 6.46
CA ARG A 80 6.57 16.49 6.17
C ARG A 80 6.01 17.63 6.99
N TYR A 81 4.70 17.76 7.04
CA TYR A 81 4.04 18.82 7.81
C TYR A 81 4.31 18.66 9.32
N GLU A 82 4.32 17.45 9.84
CA GLU A 82 4.69 17.19 11.24
C GLU A 82 6.15 17.56 11.53
N LEU A 83 7.08 17.24 10.65
CA LEU A 83 8.48 17.65 10.77
C LEU A 83 8.63 19.17 10.68
N GLN A 84 7.92 19.82 9.76
CA GLN A 84 7.93 21.28 9.64
C GLN A 84 7.36 21.94 10.90
N LYS A 85 6.24 21.43 11.44
CA LYS A 85 5.64 21.90 12.69
C LYS A 85 6.64 21.82 13.85
N ARG A 86 7.33 20.68 13.97
CA ARG A 86 8.38 20.49 14.96
C ARG A 86 9.54 21.47 14.77
N ALA A 87 10.03 21.63 13.54
CA ALA A 87 11.12 22.56 13.23
C ALA A 87 10.75 24.01 13.52
N SER A 88 9.55 24.44 13.18
CA SER A 88 9.04 25.79 13.51
C SER A 88 9.01 26.05 15.02
N LEU A 89 8.51 25.09 15.79
CA LEU A 89 8.50 25.21 17.26
C LEU A 89 9.91 25.29 17.83
N ILE A 90 10.83 24.41 17.41
CA ILE A 90 12.23 24.42 17.85
C ILE A 90 12.90 25.76 17.51
N SER A 91 12.74 26.22 16.26
CA SER A 91 13.30 27.50 15.82
C SER A 91 12.83 28.66 16.70
N GLU A 92 11.55 28.69 17.04
CA GLU A 92 11.00 29.76 17.90
C GLU A 92 11.46 29.63 19.35
N MET A 93 11.56 28.42 19.88
CA MET A 93 12.14 28.20 21.20
C MET A 93 13.58 28.72 21.29
N VAL A 94 14.39 28.43 20.26
CA VAL A 94 15.76 28.96 20.17
C VAL A 94 15.77 30.48 20.09
N LYS A 95 14.88 31.11 19.31
CA LYS A 95 14.76 32.57 19.25
C LYS A 95 14.40 33.19 20.61
N ILE A 96 13.48 32.55 21.36
CA ILE A 96 13.12 33.01 22.72
C ILE A 96 14.33 32.94 23.63
N LEU A 97 15.12 31.88 23.57
CA LEU A 97 16.32 31.69 24.39
C LEU A 97 17.47 32.64 23.99
N ARG A 98 17.54 33.05 22.71
CA ARG A 98 18.55 34.01 22.19
C ARG A 98 18.11 35.47 22.28
N SER A 99 16.93 35.79 22.86
CA SER A 99 16.45 37.17 22.98
C SER A 99 17.48 38.07 23.71
N PRO A 100 17.67 39.35 23.27
CA PRO A 100 18.61 40.27 23.87
C PRO A 100 18.35 40.44 25.38
N GLY A 101 19.38 40.29 26.19
CA GLY A 101 19.29 40.33 27.65
C GLY A 101 19.50 38.97 28.33
N LEU A 102 19.52 37.89 27.57
CA LEU A 102 19.89 36.57 28.05
C LEU A 102 21.33 36.26 27.60
N ALA A 103 22.25 36.01 28.55
CA ALA A 103 23.65 35.76 28.24
C ALA A 103 23.80 34.53 27.31
N GLU A 104 24.60 34.67 26.26
CA GLU A 104 25.02 33.55 25.45
C GLU A 104 26.07 32.72 26.18
N ILE A 105 25.88 31.41 26.25
CA ILE A 105 26.91 30.50 26.74
C ILE A 105 27.80 30.09 25.56
N PRO A 106 29.09 30.43 25.58
CA PRO A 106 30.00 30.00 24.51
C PRO A 106 30.15 28.48 24.50
N GLY A 107 29.91 27.89 23.33
CA GLY A 107 30.22 26.48 23.08
C GLY A 107 29.08 25.48 23.15
N LEU A 108 27.84 25.90 23.48
CA LEU A 108 26.68 25.01 23.45
C LEU A 108 25.75 25.40 22.26
N ASP A 109 25.72 24.63 21.20
CA ASP A 109 24.73 24.84 20.15
C ASP A 109 23.40 24.20 20.57
N LEU A 110 22.58 25.01 21.25
CA LEU A 110 21.22 24.63 21.66
C LEU A 110 20.36 24.20 20.50
N THR A 111 20.59 24.76 19.31
CA THR A 111 19.80 24.42 18.12
C THR A 111 20.03 22.97 17.75
N GLU A 112 21.29 22.57 17.65
CA GLU A 112 21.67 21.19 17.31
C GLU A 112 21.13 20.19 18.35
N LEU A 113 21.25 20.49 19.63
CA LEU A 113 20.77 19.61 20.70
C LEU A 113 19.24 19.49 20.71
N LEU A 114 18.52 20.58 20.46
CA LEU A 114 17.07 20.57 20.42
C LEU A 114 16.53 19.90 19.15
N GLU A 115 17.19 20.08 18.01
CA GLU A 115 16.88 19.38 16.76
C GLU A 115 17.13 17.87 16.86
N ALA A 116 18.20 17.48 17.55
CA ALA A 116 18.50 16.08 17.85
C ALA A 116 17.50 15.44 18.85
N GLY A 117 16.59 16.22 19.41
CA GLY A 117 15.59 15.73 20.38
C GLY A 117 16.12 15.49 21.79
N ARG A 118 17.27 16.08 22.16
CA ARG A 118 17.91 15.94 23.47
C ARG A 118 17.35 16.93 24.50
N TRP A 119 16.02 16.95 24.64
CA TRP A 119 15.31 17.85 25.57
C TRP A 119 15.56 17.54 27.05
N ASP A 120 15.89 16.30 27.34
CA ASP A 120 16.20 15.73 28.65
C ASP A 120 17.68 15.80 29.02
N ASP A 121 18.52 16.33 28.13
CA ASP A 121 19.93 16.52 28.41
C ASP A 121 20.11 17.49 29.61
N PRO A 122 20.86 17.11 30.66
CA PRO A 122 21.05 17.95 31.84
C PRO A 122 21.60 19.33 31.51
N ALA A 123 22.47 19.44 30.49
CA ALA A 123 23.04 20.71 30.07
C ALA A 123 21.96 21.63 29.46
N VAL A 124 21.08 21.05 28.60
CA VAL A 124 19.96 21.76 27.99
C VAL A 124 18.96 22.24 29.06
N ILE A 125 18.60 21.34 30.01
CA ILE A 125 17.70 21.68 31.11
C ILE A 125 18.27 22.79 31.99
N THR A 126 19.57 22.72 32.31
CA THR A 126 20.24 23.71 33.14
C THR A 126 20.24 25.08 32.42
N GLU A 127 20.55 25.10 31.13
CA GLU A 127 20.52 26.32 30.34
C GLU A 127 19.14 26.94 30.25
N ILE A 128 18.11 26.13 29.98
CA ILE A 128 16.70 26.60 29.95
C ILE A 128 16.29 27.19 31.30
N LYS A 129 16.67 26.51 32.41
CA LYS A 129 16.40 26.97 33.78
C LYS A 129 17.15 28.24 34.12
N SER A 130 18.42 28.37 33.72
CA SER A 130 19.22 29.58 33.98
C SER A 130 18.58 30.82 33.38
N LYS A 131 17.83 30.67 32.30
CA LYS A 131 17.07 31.71 31.62
C LYS A 131 15.64 31.89 32.17
N GLY A 132 15.30 31.23 33.28
CA GLY A 132 13.99 31.35 33.92
C GLY A 132 12.87 30.60 33.27
N PHE A 133 13.16 29.63 32.41
CA PHE A 133 12.17 28.84 31.71
C PHE A 133 12.16 27.36 32.17
N THR A 134 11.07 26.70 31.94
CA THR A 134 10.99 25.23 31.84
C THR A 134 10.78 24.85 30.38
N VAL A 135 11.11 23.62 29.98
CA VAL A 135 10.86 23.14 28.62
C VAL A 135 9.39 23.34 28.23
N GLN A 136 8.48 23.03 29.15
CA GLN A 136 7.04 23.19 28.92
C GLN A 136 6.60 24.65 28.74
N SER A 137 7.10 25.57 29.59
CA SER A 137 6.76 27.00 29.46
C SER A 137 7.33 27.59 28.18
N LEU A 138 8.51 27.16 27.78
CA LEU A 138 9.16 27.56 26.53
C LEU A 138 8.36 27.06 25.30
N LEU A 139 7.96 25.81 25.30
CA LEU A 139 7.13 25.23 24.24
C LEU A 139 5.78 25.94 24.13
N GLN A 140 5.12 26.20 25.27
CA GLN A 140 3.85 26.94 25.30
C GLN A 140 4.03 28.35 24.70
N ARG A 141 5.10 29.06 25.06
CA ARG A 141 5.37 30.43 24.58
C ARG A 141 5.70 30.43 23.07
N ALA A 142 6.48 29.45 22.60
CA ALA A 142 6.75 29.26 21.18
C ALA A 142 5.46 28.96 20.40
N GLY A 143 4.59 28.08 20.94
CA GLY A 143 3.30 27.76 20.34
C GLY A 143 2.39 28.98 20.18
N VAL A 144 2.31 29.86 21.19
CA VAL A 144 1.52 31.09 21.12
C VAL A 144 2.07 32.05 20.06
N ARG A 145 3.38 32.19 19.95
CA ARG A 145 4.01 33.09 18.97
C ARG A 145 3.85 32.61 17.52
N HIS A 146 3.83 31.30 17.30
CA HIS A 146 3.69 30.68 15.99
C HIS A 146 2.29 30.09 15.71
N GLN A 147 1.29 30.51 16.48
CA GLN A 147 -0.06 29.95 16.43
C GLN A 147 -0.66 29.90 15.03
N GLU A 148 -0.52 30.97 14.24
CA GLU A 148 -1.07 31.01 12.87
C GLU A 148 -0.41 29.99 11.94
N GLU A 149 0.92 29.87 11.99
CA GLU A 149 1.65 28.91 11.18
C GLU A 149 1.30 27.47 11.58
N LEU A 150 1.26 27.19 12.89
CA LEU A 150 0.86 25.88 13.42
C LEU A 150 -0.57 25.51 13.00
N MET A 151 -1.51 26.45 13.06
CA MET A 151 -2.89 26.23 12.60
C MET A 151 -2.94 25.92 11.09
N ARG A 152 -2.16 26.60 10.24
CA ARG A 152 -2.08 26.29 8.80
C ARG A 152 -1.53 24.88 8.54
N LEU A 153 -0.50 24.48 9.29
CA LEU A 153 0.06 23.15 9.19
C LEU A 153 -0.95 22.10 9.67
N ASP A 154 -1.64 22.34 10.78
CA ASP A 154 -2.68 21.44 11.28
C ASP A 154 -3.84 21.27 10.28
N GLN A 155 -4.27 22.35 9.62
CA GLN A 155 -5.26 22.30 8.55
C GLN A 155 -4.76 21.47 7.34
N SER A 156 -3.49 21.63 6.97
CA SER A 156 -2.87 20.86 5.88
C SER A 156 -2.78 19.38 6.22
N ILE A 157 -2.41 19.05 7.47
CA ILE A 157 -2.39 17.69 7.99
C ILE A 157 -3.81 17.08 7.96
N ALA A 158 -4.80 17.81 8.49
CA ALA A 158 -6.19 17.35 8.51
C ALA A 158 -6.75 17.08 7.10
N LEU A 159 -6.45 17.97 6.13
CA LEU A 159 -6.86 17.78 4.74
C LEU A 159 -6.20 16.52 4.13
N LYS A 160 -4.91 16.32 4.35
CA LYS A 160 -4.19 15.14 3.86
C LYS A 160 -4.66 13.85 4.56
N ALA A 161 -4.94 13.90 5.87
CA ALA A 161 -5.49 12.77 6.60
C ALA A 161 -6.89 12.39 6.10
N HIS A 162 -7.74 13.38 5.78
CA HIS A 162 -9.03 13.12 5.14
C HIS A 162 -8.86 12.44 3.77
N THR A 163 -7.99 12.98 2.92
CA THR A 163 -7.67 12.38 1.61
C THR A 163 -7.16 10.95 1.77
N LEU A 164 -6.27 10.70 2.72
CA LEU A 164 -5.73 9.38 3.04
C LEU A 164 -6.86 8.41 3.40
N THR A 165 -7.78 8.81 4.26
CA THR A 165 -8.94 7.98 4.66
C THR A 165 -9.83 7.63 3.46
N GLN A 166 -10.06 8.55 2.53
CA GLN A 166 -10.83 8.28 1.31
C GLN A 166 -10.12 7.30 0.38
N LEU A 167 -8.80 7.47 0.23
CA LEU A 167 -7.97 6.56 -0.59
C LEU A 167 -7.94 5.14 0.00
N GLN A 168 -7.82 5.02 1.33
CA GLN A 168 -7.87 3.72 2.02
C GLN A 168 -9.20 3.01 1.80
N LYS A 169 -10.33 3.71 1.96
CA LYS A 169 -11.66 3.15 1.67
C LYS A 169 -11.80 2.70 0.22
N SER A 170 -11.28 3.48 -0.71
CA SER A 170 -11.30 3.13 -2.14
C SER A 170 -10.43 1.90 -2.43
N TYR A 171 -9.28 1.80 -1.78
CA TYR A 171 -8.38 0.66 -1.89
C TYR A 171 -9.01 -0.61 -1.33
N GLU A 172 -9.58 -0.56 -0.13
CA GLU A 172 -10.30 -1.67 0.51
C GLU A 172 -11.48 -2.15 -0.34
N ALA A 173 -12.26 -1.24 -0.90
CA ALA A 173 -13.37 -1.58 -1.79
C ALA A 173 -12.88 -2.31 -3.05
N LEU A 174 -11.73 -1.90 -3.61
CA LEU A 174 -11.13 -2.53 -4.77
C LEU A 174 -10.63 -3.95 -4.44
N VAL A 175 -9.95 -4.13 -3.30
CA VAL A 175 -9.46 -5.44 -2.84
C VAL A 175 -10.64 -6.38 -2.58
N ASN A 176 -11.67 -5.92 -1.87
CA ASN A 176 -12.86 -6.72 -1.58
C ASN A 176 -13.59 -7.15 -2.84
N ARG A 177 -13.68 -6.28 -3.86
CA ARG A 177 -14.26 -6.62 -5.16
C ARG A 177 -13.46 -7.73 -5.86
N SER A 178 -12.15 -7.67 -5.83
CA SER A 178 -11.25 -8.69 -6.39
C SER A 178 -11.50 -10.05 -5.74
N VAL A 179 -11.48 -10.10 -4.41
CA VAL A 179 -11.75 -11.33 -3.63
C VAL A 179 -13.14 -11.91 -3.93
N MET A 180 -14.16 -11.04 -4.05
CA MET A 180 -15.52 -11.47 -4.38
C MET A 180 -15.58 -12.08 -5.80
N GLN A 181 -14.90 -11.48 -6.76
CA GLN A 181 -14.82 -12.02 -8.13
C GLN A 181 -14.12 -13.38 -8.18
N GLU A 182 -13.05 -13.57 -7.42
CA GLU A 182 -12.37 -14.87 -7.33
C GLU A 182 -13.27 -15.94 -6.70
N ARG A 183 -13.99 -15.61 -5.62
CA ARG A 183 -14.97 -16.53 -5.01
C ARG A 183 -16.06 -16.94 -5.99
N LEU A 184 -16.62 -15.99 -6.74
CA LEU A 184 -17.63 -16.28 -7.76
C LEU A 184 -17.09 -17.17 -8.89
N LYS A 185 -15.85 -16.96 -9.32
CA LYS A 185 -15.21 -17.84 -10.31
C LYS A 185 -15.07 -19.27 -9.79
N LEU A 186 -14.53 -19.42 -8.57
CA LEU A 186 -14.38 -20.74 -7.93
C LEU A 186 -15.74 -21.43 -7.78
N GLN A 187 -16.76 -20.71 -7.38
CA GLN A 187 -18.11 -21.24 -7.22
C GLN A 187 -18.70 -21.68 -8.56
N ASN A 188 -18.52 -20.90 -9.62
CA ASN A 188 -18.94 -21.27 -10.97
C ASN A 188 -18.17 -22.49 -11.51
N ASP A 189 -16.88 -22.61 -11.20
CA ASP A 189 -16.08 -23.76 -11.63
C ASP A 189 -16.48 -25.05 -10.86
N LEU A 190 -16.86 -24.95 -9.60
CA LEU A 190 -17.43 -26.05 -8.85
C LEU A 190 -18.78 -26.49 -9.44
N LEU A 191 -19.70 -25.54 -9.70
CA LEU A 191 -20.99 -25.83 -10.31
C LEU A 191 -20.85 -26.49 -11.70
N LYS A 192 -19.88 -26.03 -12.51
CA LYS A 192 -19.59 -26.67 -13.81
C LYS A 192 -19.12 -28.10 -13.65
N ARG A 193 -18.26 -28.40 -12.66
CA ARG A 193 -17.81 -29.75 -12.37
C ARG A 193 -18.94 -30.65 -11.92
N ASP A 194 -19.82 -30.15 -11.06
CA ASP A 194 -20.99 -30.88 -10.57
C ASP A 194 -21.95 -31.17 -11.71
N LEU A 195 -22.21 -30.23 -12.60
CA LEU A 195 -23.03 -30.44 -13.80
C LEU A 195 -22.42 -31.51 -14.70
N LEU A 196 -21.12 -31.46 -14.99
CA LEU A 196 -20.44 -32.47 -15.79
C LEU A 196 -20.44 -33.85 -15.12
N ALA A 197 -20.44 -33.93 -13.80
CA ALA A 197 -20.54 -35.18 -13.05
C ALA A 197 -21.95 -35.77 -13.12
N ILE A 198 -22.99 -34.95 -13.18
CA ILE A 198 -24.40 -35.38 -13.34
C ILE A 198 -24.68 -35.84 -14.80
N ASP A 199 -24.14 -35.12 -15.78
CA ASP A 199 -24.36 -35.48 -17.20
C ASP A 199 -23.60 -36.71 -17.65
N ALA A 200 -22.46 -37.01 -17.02
CA ALA A 200 -21.58 -38.14 -17.39
C ALA A 200 -22.29 -39.52 -17.31
N PRO A 201 -23.07 -39.86 -16.27
CA PRO A 201 -23.82 -41.13 -16.22
C PRO A 201 -24.95 -41.15 -17.26
N ILE A 202 -25.71 -40.07 -17.42
CA ILE A 202 -26.81 -39.97 -18.36
C ILE A 202 -26.33 -40.22 -19.81
N VAL A 203 -25.21 -39.61 -20.19
CA VAL A 203 -24.63 -39.81 -21.54
C VAL A 203 -24.12 -41.24 -21.73
N LYS A 204 -23.63 -41.90 -20.67
CA LYS A 204 -23.21 -43.31 -20.74
C LYS A 204 -24.41 -44.25 -20.93
N ASP A 205 -25.50 -44.02 -20.20
CA ASP A 205 -26.70 -44.81 -20.28
C ASP A 205 -27.37 -44.70 -21.69
N LEU A 206 -27.48 -43.46 -22.22
CA LEU A 206 -27.97 -43.22 -23.56
C LEU A 206 -27.11 -43.85 -24.65
N LYS A 207 -25.76 -43.88 -24.48
CA LYS A 207 -24.87 -44.55 -25.42
C LYS A 207 -25.03 -46.08 -25.34
N ALA A 208 -25.20 -46.62 -24.13
CA ALA A 208 -25.45 -48.04 -23.96
C ALA A 208 -26.78 -48.49 -24.60
N GLU A 209 -27.83 -47.69 -24.41
CA GLU A 209 -29.17 -47.95 -25.00
C GLU A 209 -29.11 -47.84 -26.53
N ALA A 210 -28.41 -46.84 -27.10
CA ALA A 210 -28.24 -46.70 -28.54
C ALA A 210 -27.41 -47.87 -29.14
N GLN A 211 -26.45 -48.42 -28.41
CA GLN A 211 -25.68 -49.59 -28.85
C GLN A 211 -26.53 -50.88 -28.83
N GLN A 212 -27.40 -51.01 -27.83
CA GLN A 212 -28.34 -52.16 -27.79
C GLN A 212 -29.32 -52.16 -28.95
N LEU A 213 -29.96 -50.98 -29.24
CA LEU A 213 -30.86 -50.82 -30.36
C LEU A 213 -30.19 -51.13 -31.72
N ALA A 214 -28.94 -50.66 -31.89
CA ALA A 214 -28.16 -50.97 -33.11
C ALA A 214 -27.78 -52.46 -33.24
N HIS A 215 -27.72 -53.17 -32.14
CA HIS A 215 -27.43 -54.62 -32.17
C HIS A 215 -28.71 -55.43 -32.48
N GLU A 216 -29.87 -55.00 -31.97
CA GLU A 216 -31.16 -55.62 -32.27
C GLU A 216 -31.55 -55.47 -33.75
N ASP A 217 -31.26 -54.32 -34.33
CA ASP A 217 -31.56 -54.01 -35.76
C ASP A 217 -30.70 -54.89 -36.71
N ASN A 218 -29.49 -55.26 -36.31
CA ASN A 218 -28.59 -56.13 -37.09
C ASN A 218 -28.90 -57.63 -36.98
N THR A 219 -29.80 -58.05 -36.06
CA THR A 219 -30.17 -59.44 -35.89
C THR A 219 -31.43 -59.81 -36.67
N LEU A 220 -32.11 -58.89 -37.31
CA LEU A 220 -33.21 -59.13 -38.23
C LEU A 220 -32.65 -59.50 -39.63
N GLU A 221 -32.14 -60.70 -39.82
CA GLU A 221 -31.87 -61.20 -41.16
C GLU A 221 -33.18 -61.33 -41.92
N PRO A 222 -33.25 -60.83 -43.16
CA PRO A 222 -34.42 -61.05 -43.97
C PRO A 222 -34.50 -62.54 -44.35
N GLU A 223 -35.48 -63.24 -43.80
CA GLU A 223 -35.90 -64.55 -44.34
C GLU A 223 -36.34 -64.34 -45.79
N TYR A 224 -35.45 -64.60 -46.74
CA TYR A 224 -35.77 -64.72 -48.11
C TYR A 224 -36.53 -66.06 -48.32
N ASP A 225 -37.80 -66.01 -48.39
CA ASP A 225 -38.65 -67.14 -48.80
C ASP A 225 -38.46 -67.38 -50.33
N GLU A 226 -37.64 -68.37 -50.69
CA GLU A 226 -37.49 -68.88 -52.02
C GLU A 226 -38.71 -69.71 -52.35
N ARG A 227 -39.64 -69.16 -53.19
CA ARG A 227 -40.59 -69.94 -53.98
C ARG A 227 -40.57 -69.51 -55.43
#